data_5eef035db41b62ed3de75301a39b0eac
#
_entry.id   5eef035db41b62ed3de75301a39b0eac
#
_cell.length_a   1.000
_cell.length_b   1.000
_cell.length_c   1.000
_cell.angle_alpha   90.00
_cell.angle_beta   90.00
_cell.angle_gamma   90.00
#
_symmetry.space_group_name_H-M   'P 1'
#
loop_
_entity.id
_entity.type
_entity.pdbx_description
1 polymer ?
#
loop_
_entity_poly.entity_id
_entity_poly.type
_entity_poly.pdbx_seq_one_letter_code
_entity_poly.pdbx_strand_id
1 'polypeptide(L)'
;SEADTYRATVEKIIETVHSHTFAVELAAKLLENGISTPGQLLAKLQEERASLDNEDKIKIIKDGQSSKATYYSHIHTLFSLYALSRKQQDIMCNLCFLPYTGISARIFAKWLELPTLNEINDLIETGFVQTTTRHTISLHPMIKEIALSETKPSVSSCHILLDSLQKICLMHG
;
A
#
# COMPACT_ATOMS: atom_id res chain seq x y z
N SER A 1 6.03 25.14 22.53
CA SER A 1 7.35 24.52 22.24
C SER A 1 7.34 23.81 20.89
N GLU A 2 8.51 23.43 20.38
CA GLU A 2 8.61 22.64 19.12
C GLU A 2 7.84 21.30 19.23
N ALA A 3 7.86 20.69 20.41
CA ALA A 3 7.10 19.48 20.70
C ALA A 3 5.58 19.68 20.60
N ASP A 4 5.08 20.84 21.04
CA ASP A 4 3.64 21.16 20.96
C ASP A 4 3.21 21.38 19.51
N THR A 5 4.06 22.00 18.69
CA THR A 5 3.81 22.20 17.26
C THR A 5 3.81 20.85 16.52
N TYR A 6 4.75 19.97 16.84
CA TYR A 6 4.82 18.63 16.29
C TYR A 6 3.54 17.83 16.59
N ARG A 7 3.14 17.81 17.87
CA ARG A 7 1.93 17.13 18.32
C ARG A 7 0.68 17.65 17.62
N ALA A 8 0.50 18.97 17.58
CA ALA A 8 -0.64 19.60 16.91
C ALA A 8 -0.70 19.25 15.42
N THR A 9 0.47 19.12 14.75
CA THR A 9 0.52 18.74 13.34
C THR A 9 0.12 17.26 13.14
N VAL A 10 0.58 16.37 14.02
CA VAL A 10 0.18 14.96 13.99
C VAL A 10 -1.32 14.78 14.25
N GLU A 11 -1.88 15.52 15.21
CA GLU A 11 -3.33 15.53 15.47
C GLU A 11 -4.12 15.93 14.21
N LYS A 12 -3.67 16.97 13.48
CA LYS A 12 -4.27 17.37 12.20
C LYS A 12 -4.15 16.32 11.10
N ILE A 13 -3.05 15.55 11.04
CA ILE A 13 -2.92 14.43 10.10
C ILE A 13 -3.99 13.38 10.39
N ILE A 14 -4.15 13.00 11.67
CA ILE A 14 -5.16 12.01 12.09
C ILE A 14 -6.57 12.47 11.71
N GLU A 15 -6.89 13.73 11.97
CA GLU A 15 -8.17 14.33 11.57
C GLU A 15 -8.37 14.34 10.05
N THR A 16 -7.33 14.69 9.28
CA THR A 16 -7.38 14.76 7.81
C THR A 16 -7.69 13.41 7.20
N VAL A 17 -7.10 12.33 7.72
CA VAL A 17 -7.39 10.97 7.27
C VAL A 17 -8.63 10.36 7.95
N HIS A 18 -9.45 11.19 8.60
CA HIS A 18 -10.71 10.80 9.28
C HIS A 18 -10.54 9.67 10.30
N SER A 19 -9.39 9.61 10.97
CA SER A 19 -9.05 8.58 11.95
C SER A 19 -9.17 7.14 11.43
N HIS A 20 -9.12 6.93 10.11
CA HIS A 20 -9.08 5.59 9.55
C HIS A 20 -7.80 4.87 9.98
N THR A 21 -7.94 3.81 10.74
CA THR A 21 -6.83 3.09 11.41
C THR A 21 -5.68 2.78 10.46
N PHE A 22 -5.98 2.22 9.28
CA PHE A 22 -4.93 1.87 8.32
C PHE A 22 -4.23 3.09 7.72
N ALA A 23 -4.94 4.19 7.45
CA ALA A 23 -4.32 5.43 6.99
C ALA A 23 -3.44 6.06 8.07
N VAL A 24 -3.88 6.04 9.33
CA VAL A 24 -3.09 6.50 10.47
C VAL A 24 -1.83 5.65 10.65
N GLU A 25 -1.94 4.32 10.51
CA GLU A 25 -0.79 3.40 10.57
C GLU A 25 0.24 3.69 9.48
N LEU A 26 -0.19 3.87 8.22
CA LEU A 26 0.72 4.21 7.13
C LEU A 26 1.38 5.58 7.32
N ALA A 27 0.61 6.57 7.78
CA ALA A 27 1.15 7.89 8.10
C ALA A 27 2.21 7.82 9.21
N ALA A 28 1.94 7.06 10.28
CA ALA A 28 2.90 6.85 11.36
C ALA A 28 4.20 6.21 10.87
N LYS A 29 4.11 5.18 10.03
CA LYS A 29 5.29 4.52 9.45
C LYS A 29 6.10 5.43 8.53
N LEU A 30 5.46 6.30 7.75
CA LEU A 30 6.14 7.33 6.95
C LEU A 30 6.96 8.28 7.81
N LEU A 31 6.39 8.71 8.94
CA LEU A 31 7.07 9.60 9.90
C LEU A 31 8.19 8.89 10.65
N GLU A 32 7.95 7.65 11.12
CA GLU A 32 8.93 6.83 11.84
C GLU A 32 10.16 6.53 10.98
N ASN A 33 9.95 6.21 9.70
CA ASN A 33 11.02 5.92 8.75
C ASN A 33 11.70 7.17 8.17
N GLY A 34 11.29 8.37 8.60
CA GLY A 34 11.88 9.62 8.16
C GLY A 34 11.66 9.94 6.68
N ILE A 35 10.69 9.29 6.04
CA ILE A 35 10.36 9.51 4.62
C ILE A 35 9.71 10.88 4.42
N SER A 36 8.98 11.35 5.44
CA SER A 36 8.33 12.65 5.43
C SER A 36 8.38 13.29 6.81
N THR A 37 8.38 14.62 6.85
CA THR A 37 8.12 15.36 8.09
C THR A 37 6.59 15.53 8.29
N PRO A 38 6.11 15.73 9.54
CA PRO A 38 4.68 15.95 9.77
C PRO A 38 4.09 17.09 8.93
N GLY A 39 4.82 18.20 8.78
CA GLY A 39 4.37 19.33 7.98
C GLY A 39 4.25 19.00 6.48
N GLN A 40 5.22 18.28 5.92
CA GLN A 40 5.19 17.85 4.54
C GLN A 40 4.05 16.86 4.28
N LEU A 41 3.87 15.91 5.19
CA LEU A 41 2.80 14.90 5.08
C LEU A 41 1.43 15.55 5.15
N LEU A 42 1.21 16.46 6.10
CA LEU A 42 -0.04 17.20 6.23
C LEU A 42 -0.34 18.02 4.98
N ALA A 43 0.66 18.72 4.44
CA ALA A 43 0.50 19.54 3.23
C ALA A 43 0.07 18.67 2.03
N LYS A 44 0.68 17.48 1.85
CA LYS A 44 0.32 16.55 0.77
C LYS A 44 -1.11 16.03 0.90
N LEU A 45 -1.52 15.63 2.09
CA LEU A 45 -2.88 15.14 2.33
C LEU A 45 -3.94 16.25 2.12
N GLN A 46 -3.62 17.49 2.46
CA GLN A 46 -4.51 18.63 2.24
C GLN A 46 -4.58 19.04 0.76
N GLU A 47 -3.48 18.97 0.02
CA GLU A 47 -3.44 19.22 -1.42
C GLU A 47 -4.35 18.25 -2.19
N GLU A 48 -4.27 16.96 -1.89
CA GLU A 48 -5.13 15.94 -2.47
C GLU A 48 -6.60 16.17 -2.15
N ARG A 49 -6.92 16.51 -0.91
CA ARG A 49 -8.28 16.83 -0.52
C ARG A 49 -8.84 18.02 -1.30
N ALA A 50 -8.06 19.08 -1.47
CA ALA A 50 -8.47 20.25 -2.25
C ALA A 50 -8.70 19.91 -3.74
N SER A 51 -7.91 18.98 -4.30
CA SER A 51 -8.10 18.46 -5.66
C SER A 51 -9.42 17.71 -5.79
N LEU A 52 -9.73 16.80 -4.87
CA LEU A 52 -11.00 16.06 -4.85
C LEU A 52 -12.21 16.98 -4.71
N ASP A 53 -12.16 17.96 -3.82
CA ASP A 53 -13.24 18.94 -3.63
C ASP A 53 -13.50 19.78 -4.88
N ASN A 54 -12.50 19.97 -5.74
CA ASN A 54 -12.65 20.65 -7.02
C ASN A 54 -13.25 19.75 -8.12
N GLU A 55 -12.93 18.45 -8.10
CA GLU A 55 -13.51 17.48 -9.05
C GLU A 55 -14.96 17.13 -8.68
N ASP A 56 -15.30 17.05 -7.39
CA ASP A 56 -16.64 16.74 -6.90
C ASP A 56 -17.68 17.85 -7.18
N LYS A 57 -17.27 19.07 -7.44
CA LYS A 57 -18.19 20.13 -7.91
C LYS A 57 -18.84 19.83 -9.26
N ILE A 58 -18.32 18.86 -10.01
CA ILE A 58 -18.85 18.42 -11.31
C ILE A 58 -19.71 17.15 -11.18
N LYS A 59 -19.61 16.40 -10.08
CA LYS A 59 -20.39 15.19 -9.84
C LYS A 59 -21.19 15.29 -8.56
N ILE A 60 -22.38 15.86 -8.66
CA ILE A 60 -23.40 15.70 -7.61
C ILE A 60 -23.63 14.24 -7.44
N ILE A 61 -23.40 13.64 -6.24
CA ILE A 61 -23.89 12.60 -5.87
C ILE A 61 -23.84 11.61 -4.98
N LYS A 62 -24.58 10.83 -4.59
CA LYS A 62 -24.84 9.56 -3.88
C LYS A 62 -23.98 9.41 -2.63
N ASP A 63 -24.61 9.75 -1.51
CA ASP A 63 -24.22 9.43 -0.14
C ASP A 63 -23.61 8.02 -0.04
N GLY A 64 -22.37 7.92 0.44
CA GLY A 64 -21.65 6.67 0.64
C GLY A 64 -20.49 6.42 -0.34
N GLN A 65 -20.46 6.99 -1.53
CA GLN A 65 -19.33 6.85 -2.46
C GLN A 65 -18.23 7.89 -2.23
N SER A 66 -18.60 9.07 -1.76
CA SER A 66 -17.66 10.16 -1.49
C SER A 66 -16.63 9.81 -0.39
N SER A 67 -17.09 9.18 0.70
CA SER A 67 -16.20 8.78 1.80
C SER A 67 -15.21 7.68 1.39
N LYS A 68 -15.63 6.74 0.55
CA LYS A 68 -14.75 5.68 0.03
C LYS A 68 -13.71 6.23 -0.93
N ALA A 69 -14.08 7.16 -1.80
CA ALA A 69 -13.16 7.83 -2.72
C ALA A 69 -12.11 8.67 -1.97
N THR A 70 -12.52 9.40 -0.94
CA THR A 70 -11.62 10.17 -0.10
C THR A 70 -10.64 9.28 0.65
N TYR A 71 -11.12 8.15 1.21
CA TYR A 71 -10.26 7.19 1.89
C TYR A 71 -9.23 6.57 0.93
N TYR A 72 -9.67 6.14 -0.25
CA TYR A 72 -8.77 5.64 -1.30
C TYR A 72 -7.70 6.66 -1.67
N SER A 73 -8.07 7.92 -1.86
CA SER A 73 -7.13 9.00 -2.20
C SER A 73 -6.09 9.21 -1.11
N HIS A 74 -6.48 9.21 0.16
CA HIS A 74 -5.52 9.30 1.26
C HIS A 74 -4.53 8.14 1.27
N ILE A 75 -5.01 6.89 1.11
CA ILE A 75 -4.12 5.71 1.04
C ILE A 75 -3.21 5.79 -0.19
N HIS A 76 -3.72 6.20 -1.34
CA HIS A 76 -2.93 6.37 -2.56
C HIS A 76 -1.82 7.42 -2.38
N THR A 77 -2.13 8.56 -1.76
CA THR A 77 -1.15 9.61 -1.44
C THR A 77 -0.05 9.06 -0.52
N LEU A 78 -0.44 8.38 0.56
CA LEU A 78 0.52 7.77 1.49
C LEU A 78 1.39 6.71 0.78
N PHE A 79 0.80 5.89 -0.07
CA PHE A 79 1.50 4.90 -0.88
C PHE A 79 2.53 5.55 -1.81
N SER A 80 2.16 6.60 -2.52
CA SER A 80 3.03 7.26 -3.50
C SER A 80 4.29 7.88 -2.90
N LEU A 81 4.25 8.24 -1.61
CA LEU A 81 5.38 8.82 -0.91
C LEU A 81 6.53 7.83 -0.67
N TYR A 82 6.29 6.53 -0.73
CA TYR A 82 7.33 5.52 -0.47
C TYR A 82 8.32 5.30 -1.61
N ALA A 83 8.08 5.79 -2.81
CA ALA A 83 8.98 5.65 -3.96
C ALA A 83 9.58 4.22 -4.09
N LEU A 84 8.73 3.22 -4.23
CA LEU A 84 9.11 1.80 -4.27
C LEU A 84 10.16 1.51 -5.35
N SER A 85 11.16 0.69 -5.01
CA SER A 85 12.15 0.18 -5.96
C SER A 85 11.47 -0.68 -7.04
N ARG A 86 12.15 -0.90 -8.17
CA ARG A 86 11.63 -1.77 -9.23
C ARG A 86 11.32 -3.18 -8.72
N LYS A 87 12.19 -3.74 -7.89
CA LYS A 87 11.98 -5.05 -7.27
C LYS A 87 10.75 -5.08 -6.36
N GLN A 88 10.56 -4.03 -5.55
CA GLN A 88 9.38 -3.90 -4.69
C GLN A 88 8.10 -3.78 -5.51
N GLN A 89 8.14 -3.02 -6.61
CA GLN A 89 7.00 -2.94 -7.54
C GLN A 89 6.67 -4.29 -8.17
N ASP A 90 7.69 -5.05 -8.58
CA ASP A 90 7.52 -6.39 -9.13
C ASP A 90 6.94 -7.36 -8.09
N ILE A 91 7.38 -7.30 -6.84
CA ILE A 91 6.80 -8.07 -5.73
C ILE A 91 5.33 -7.71 -5.52
N MET A 92 5.00 -6.42 -5.44
CA MET A 92 3.64 -5.94 -5.28
C MET A 92 2.75 -6.38 -6.45
N CYS A 93 3.25 -6.26 -7.67
CA CYS A 93 2.59 -6.71 -8.90
C CYS A 93 2.19 -8.20 -8.82
N ASN A 94 3.12 -9.06 -8.40
CA ASN A 94 2.87 -10.49 -8.28
C ASN A 94 1.96 -10.85 -7.09
N LEU A 95 2.07 -10.15 -5.97
CA LEU A 95 1.17 -10.32 -4.81
C LEU A 95 -0.29 -10.02 -5.15
N CYS A 96 -0.56 -9.16 -6.14
CA CYS A 96 -1.92 -8.85 -6.58
C CYS A 96 -2.70 -10.07 -7.09
N PHE A 97 -2.02 -11.09 -7.61
CA PHE A 97 -2.66 -12.33 -8.08
C PHE A 97 -3.02 -13.30 -6.95
N LEU A 98 -2.44 -13.11 -5.77
CA LEU A 98 -2.64 -14.02 -4.67
C LEU A 98 -3.89 -13.66 -3.85
N PRO A 99 -4.53 -14.67 -3.22
CA PRO A 99 -5.71 -14.44 -2.41
C PRO A 99 -5.40 -13.65 -1.14
N TYR A 100 -6.41 -13.00 -0.58
CA TYR A 100 -6.30 -12.23 0.68
C TYR A 100 -5.97 -13.10 1.90
N THR A 101 -6.19 -14.42 1.80
CA THR A 101 -5.80 -15.37 2.86
C THR A 101 -4.30 -15.45 3.08
N GLY A 102 -3.53 -14.93 2.14
CA GLY A 102 -2.09 -14.85 2.22
C GLY A 102 -1.37 -16.13 1.80
N ILE A 103 -0.06 -16.00 1.69
CA ILE A 103 0.86 -17.07 1.34
C ILE A 103 2.10 -17.00 2.22
N SER A 104 2.76 -18.14 2.48
CA SER A 104 4.05 -18.13 3.15
C SER A 104 5.07 -17.25 2.40
N ALA A 105 5.70 -16.32 3.12
CA ALA A 105 6.71 -15.41 2.54
C ALA A 105 7.85 -16.19 1.87
N ARG A 106 8.29 -17.31 2.48
CA ARG A 106 9.35 -18.18 1.93
C ARG A 106 8.92 -18.88 0.65
N ILE A 107 7.68 -19.39 0.59
CA ILE A 107 7.13 -20.03 -0.60
C ILE A 107 7.01 -19.00 -1.73
N PHE A 108 6.47 -17.83 -1.44
CA PHE A 108 6.35 -16.75 -2.41
C PHE A 108 7.71 -16.30 -2.95
N ALA A 109 8.70 -16.08 -2.06
CA ALA A 109 10.06 -15.75 -2.47
C ALA A 109 10.68 -16.82 -3.39
N LYS A 110 10.44 -18.11 -3.08
CA LYS A 110 10.90 -19.22 -3.93
C LYS A 110 10.24 -19.20 -5.31
N TRP A 111 8.94 -18.92 -5.39
CA TRP A 111 8.21 -18.84 -6.67
C TRP A 111 8.67 -17.65 -7.53
N LEU A 112 9.10 -16.55 -6.91
CA LEU A 112 9.66 -15.39 -7.61
C LEU A 112 11.17 -15.46 -7.80
N GLU A 113 11.81 -16.56 -7.41
CA GLU A 113 13.27 -16.72 -7.48
C GLU A 113 14.05 -15.60 -6.77
N LEU A 114 13.47 -15.05 -5.67
CA LEU A 114 14.12 -14.01 -4.90
C LEU A 114 15.30 -14.59 -4.11
N PRO A 115 16.48 -13.94 -4.14
CA PRO A 115 17.65 -14.41 -3.44
C PRO A 115 17.54 -14.29 -1.90
N THR A 116 16.74 -13.33 -1.44
CA THR A 116 16.54 -13.03 -0.01
C THR A 116 15.09 -12.59 0.23
N LEU A 117 14.72 -12.49 1.52
CA LEU A 117 13.44 -11.93 1.95
C LEU A 117 13.49 -10.42 2.21
N ASN A 118 14.62 -9.75 1.99
CA ASN A 118 14.82 -8.36 2.40
C ASN A 118 13.76 -7.43 1.79
N GLU A 119 13.52 -7.49 0.50
CA GLU A 119 12.53 -6.64 -0.17
C GLU A 119 11.10 -6.89 0.33
N ILE A 120 10.78 -8.14 0.69
CA ILE A 120 9.49 -8.48 1.30
C ILE A 120 9.41 -7.89 2.72
N ASN A 121 10.47 -8.00 3.51
CA ASN A 121 10.54 -7.43 4.85
C ASN A 121 10.41 -5.91 4.82
N ASP A 122 11.09 -5.25 3.88
CA ASP A 122 10.96 -3.80 3.69
C ASP A 122 9.50 -3.41 3.39
N LEU A 123 8.80 -4.18 2.54
CA LEU A 123 7.39 -3.95 2.25
C LEU A 123 6.47 -4.22 3.45
N ILE A 124 6.84 -5.15 4.35
CA ILE A 124 6.14 -5.36 5.62
C ILE A 124 6.34 -4.15 6.54
N GLU A 125 7.55 -3.61 6.61
CA GLU A 125 7.86 -2.41 7.40
C GLU A 125 7.10 -1.17 6.93
N THR A 126 6.85 -1.03 5.63
CA THR A 126 6.00 0.05 5.10
C THR A 126 4.53 -0.08 5.52
N GLY A 127 4.08 -1.27 5.90
CA GLY A 127 2.67 -1.59 6.17
C GLY A 127 1.87 -1.99 4.91
N PHE A 128 2.46 -1.99 3.72
CA PHE A 128 1.77 -2.38 2.48
C PHE A 128 1.54 -3.88 2.41
N VAL A 129 2.53 -4.66 2.84
CA VAL A 129 2.42 -6.10 3.01
C VAL A 129 2.13 -6.39 4.48
N GLN A 130 1.01 -7.06 4.73
CA GLN A 130 0.61 -7.51 6.04
C GLN A 130 1.15 -8.91 6.30
N THR A 131 1.51 -9.19 7.54
CA THR A 131 1.97 -10.53 7.96
C THR A 131 1.14 -11.06 9.11
N THR A 132 0.96 -12.37 9.15
CA THR A 132 0.30 -13.07 10.25
C THR A 132 1.32 -13.77 11.14
N THR A 133 0.87 -14.25 12.30
CA THR A 133 1.68 -15.07 13.21
C THR A 133 2.22 -16.37 12.57
N ARG A 134 1.64 -16.81 11.46
CA ARG A 134 2.09 -17.98 10.69
C ARG A 134 3.09 -17.64 9.58
N HIS A 135 3.65 -16.42 9.58
CA HIS A 135 4.54 -15.93 8.54
C HIS A 135 3.94 -15.97 7.13
N THR A 136 2.63 -15.83 7.03
CA THR A 136 1.96 -15.60 5.76
C THR A 136 1.91 -14.11 5.47
N ILE A 137 2.06 -13.75 4.21
CA ILE A 137 2.00 -12.38 3.70
C ILE A 137 0.80 -12.20 2.80
N SER A 138 0.21 -11.01 2.83
CA SER A 138 -0.86 -10.60 1.94
C SER A 138 -0.85 -9.09 1.78
N LEU A 139 -1.56 -8.57 0.77
CA LEU A 139 -1.80 -7.14 0.64
C LEU A 139 -3.06 -6.74 1.39
N HIS A 140 -3.02 -5.57 2.03
CA HIS A 140 -4.25 -4.92 2.46
C HIS A 140 -5.15 -4.67 1.23
N PRO A 141 -6.49 -4.86 1.31
CA PRO A 141 -7.39 -4.72 0.15
C PRO A 141 -7.22 -3.40 -0.61
N MET A 142 -7.09 -2.27 0.09
CA MET A 142 -6.87 -0.96 -0.53
C MET A 142 -5.51 -0.87 -1.22
N ILE A 143 -4.47 -1.44 -0.64
CA ILE A 143 -3.14 -1.50 -1.25
C ILE A 143 -3.17 -2.38 -2.50
N LYS A 144 -3.93 -3.47 -2.49
CA LYS A 144 -4.11 -4.33 -3.66
C LYS A 144 -4.77 -3.58 -4.82
N GLU A 145 -5.82 -2.79 -4.56
CA GLU A 145 -6.47 -1.96 -5.57
C GLU A 145 -5.48 -0.94 -6.18
N ILE A 146 -4.70 -0.26 -5.33
CA ILE A 146 -3.68 0.70 -5.78
C ILE A 146 -2.58 0.00 -6.59
N ALA A 147 -2.04 -1.11 -6.09
CA ALA A 147 -1.00 -1.85 -6.76
C ALA A 147 -1.45 -2.40 -8.13
N LEU A 148 -2.68 -2.86 -8.24
CA LEU A 148 -3.28 -3.27 -9.53
C LEU A 148 -3.31 -2.10 -10.52
N SER A 149 -3.70 -0.92 -10.08
CA SER A 149 -3.75 0.28 -10.90
C SER A 149 -2.36 0.76 -11.34
N GLU A 150 -1.41 0.80 -10.41
CA GLU A 150 -0.06 1.32 -10.62
C GLU A 150 0.83 0.36 -11.42
N THR A 151 0.81 -0.93 -11.08
CA THR A 151 1.71 -1.93 -11.68
C THR A 151 1.14 -2.60 -12.92
N LYS A 152 -0.18 -2.56 -13.10
CA LYS A 152 -0.91 -3.16 -14.24
C LYS A 152 -0.42 -4.59 -14.55
N PRO A 153 -0.64 -5.54 -13.63
CA PRO A 153 -0.13 -6.90 -13.77
C PRO A 153 -0.55 -7.52 -15.10
N SER A 154 0.39 -8.21 -15.73
CA SER A 154 0.19 -8.91 -17.00
C SER A 154 0.89 -10.26 -16.97
N VAL A 155 0.59 -11.13 -17.94
CA VAL A 155 1.30 -12.40 -18.11
C VAL A 155 2.80 -12.16 -18.24
N SER A 156 3.19 -11.12 -18.97
CA SER A 156 4.60 -10.79 -19.17
C SER A 156 5.29 -10.30 -17.88
N SER A 157 4.64 -9.41 -17.10
CA SER A 157 5.23 -8.89 -15.86
C SER A 157 5.26 -9.90 -14.71
N CYS A 158 4.42 -10.94 -14.77
CA CYS A 158 4.29 -11.95 -13.72
C CYS A 158 4.71 -13.36 -14.19
N HIS A 159 5.46 -13.46 -15.30
CA HIS A 159 5.81 -14.76 -15.92
C HIS A 159 6.56 -15.69 -14.94
N ILE A 160 7.47 -15.18 -14.11
CA ILE A 160 8.23 -16.00 -13.15
C ILE A 160 7.28 -16.72 -12.17
N LEU A 161 6.31 -15.98 -11.62
CA LEU A 161 5.29 -16.54 -10.75
C LEU A 161 4.43 -17.58 -11.48
N LEU A 162 3.97 -17.23 -12.68
CA LEU A 162 3.11 -18.10 -13.48
C LEU A 162 3.84 -19.39 -13.89
N ASP A 163 5.10 -19.32 -14.30
CA ASP A 163 5.93 -20.48 -14.63
C ASP A 163 6.13 -21.38 -13.41
N SER A 164 6.35 -20.79 -12.22
CA SER A 164 6.47 -21.54 -10.98
C SER A 164 5.18 -22.26 -10.61
N LEU A 165 4.04 -21.60 -10.74
CA LEU A 165 2.72 -22.20 -10.50
C LEU A 165 2.41 -23.32 -11.51
N GLN A 166 2.72 -23.11 -12.78
CA GLN A 166 2.54 -24.13 -13.83
C GLN A 166 3.37 -25.40 -13.53
N LYS A 167 4.63 -25.24 -13.14
CA LYS A 167 5.49 -26.38 -12.74
C LYS A 167 4.87 -27.18 -11.58
N ILE A 168 4.32 -26.49 -10.58
CA ILE A 168 3.66 -27.12 -9.43
C ILE A 168 2.43 -27.92 -9.87
N CYS A 169 1.58 -27.34 -10.73
CA CYS A 169 0.39 -28.00 -11.23
C CYS A 169 0.73 -29.27 -12.04
N LEU A 170 1.81 -29.24 -12.83
CA LEU A 170 2.26 -30.39 -13.61
C LEU A 170 2.91 -31.50 -12.76
N MET A 171 3.43 -31.17 -11.58
CA MET A 171 4.03 -32.16 -10.67
C MET A 171 3.00 -32.91 -9.81
N HIS A 172 1.78 -32.40 -9.70
CA HIS A 172 0.72 -32.94 -8.84
C HIS A 172 -0.53 -33.40 -9.61
N GLY A 173 -0.52 -33.36 -10.93
CA GLY A 173 -1.53 -33.91 -11.83
C GLY A 173 -1.04 -35.19 -12.46
#